data_601456c0b199088efebd491108249dad
#
_entry.id   601456c0b199088efebd491108249dad
#
_cell.length_a   1.000
_cell.length_b   1.000
_cell.length_c   1.000
_cell.angle_alpha   90.00
_cell.angle_beta   90.00
_cell.angle_gamma   90.00
#
_symmetry.space_group_name_H-M   'P 1'
#
loop_
_entity.id
_entity.type
_entity.pdbx_description
1 polymer ?
#
loop_
_entity_poly.entity_id
_entity_poly.type
_entity_poly.pdbx_seq_one_letter_code
_entity_poly.pdbx_strand_id
1 'polypeptide(L)'
;MALSVPERGYTDIDQDTWSRLEASPEFRRLHAQRVVEVTYRGNGSIRLRGTCYVGSALCGEIHLQCREKVKGALASLLRFASRNAFRVANAQGAASELDSLIILLIQQFLDATTRYASSGRKFSYVRRLFVGSLVGGKIDVTRSIRLRARGLGHLLAFEKQSASYSTPLNQTILAALSEVERLGYVIELPDEVRAKARGLALLFSDSRDVRFLNRERSFLAAQAYQLLRTERDEAASDVIALASVVLAHESFDALSNSPSGLPRTWFLNLEKLFETAVRNILRELYVDHSVFRGEDHPEAIFNGVGAYRANPDIVAIGNDGSDRLIADVKYKVFDGAASASDIYQLLAHAGAFRASRAFLIYPSDEFFHVLLGSSRDGISVSVFGIRLDHLYDDLRATMIAQLR
;
A
#
# COMPACT_ATOMS: atom_id res chain seq x y z
N MET A 1 22.26 -5.25 19.59
CA MET A 1 22.84 -6.18 18.57
C MET A 1 22.03 -6.03 17.27
N ALA A 2 22.70 -5.95 16.09
CA ALA A 2 22.00 -5.91 14.81
C ALA A 2 22.05 -7.29 14.15
N LEU A 3 20.89 -7.79 13.70
CA LEU A 3 20.74 -9.08 13.01
C LEU A 3 20.09 -8.84 11.64
N SER A 4 20.79 -9.19 10.57
CA SER A 4 20.32 -9.02 9.21
C SER A 4 19.91 -10.37 8.61
N VAL A 5 18.68 -10.41 8.07
CA VAL A 5 18.14 -11.58 7.36
C VAL A 5 17.82 -11.12 5.93
N PRO A 6 18.42 -11.72 4.90
CA PRO A 6 18.10 -11.34 3.53
C PRO A 6 16.69 -11.80 3.16
N GLU A 7 16.00 -11.03 2.36
CA GLU A 7 14.71 -11.40 1.77
C GLU A 7 14.85 -12.74 1.03
N ARG A 8 13.91 -13.67 1.28
CA ARG A 8 13.92 -15.05 0.74
C ARG A 8 15.25 -15.79 0.94
N GLY A 9 16.07 -15.30 1.86
CA GLY A 9 17.34 -15.88 2.23
C GLY A 9 17.35 -16.38 3.68
N TYR A 10 18.51 -16.81 4.14
CA TYR A 10 18.69 -17.43 5.43
C TYR A 10 19.82 -16.77 6.21
N THR A 11 19.67 -16.75 7.53
CA THR A 11 20.72 -16.37 8.48
C THR A 11 20.73 -17.38 9.61
N ASP A 12 21.88 -18.02 9.85
CA ASP A 12 22.06 -18.93 10.98
C ASP A 12 22.34 -18.10 12.24
N ILE A 13 21.71 -18.46 13.36
CA ILE A 13 21.85 -17.80 14.65
C ILE A 13 22.25 -18.82 15.73
N ASP A 14 22.93 -18.31 16.76
CA ASP A 14 23.26 -19.10 17.93
C ASP A 14 22.09 -19.21 18.93
N GLN A 15 22.23 -20.10 19.89
CA GLN A 15 21.19 -20.40 20.87
C GLN A 15 20.89 -19.22 21.82
N ASP A 16 21.88 -18.38 22.12
CA ASP A 16 21.69 -17.19 22.98
C ASP A 16 20.85 -16.14 22.25
N THR A 17 21.20 -15.82 21.00
CA THR A 17 20.42 -14.93 20.13
C THR A 17 18.98 -15.44 19.96
N TRP A 18 18.81 -16.75 19.75
CA TRP A 18 17.49 -17.35 19.65
C TRP A 18 16.66 -17.15 20.92
N SER A 19 17.23 -17.48 22.08
CA SER A 19 16.51 -17.34 23.35
C SER A 19 16.02 -15.91 23.60
N ARG A 20 16.82 -14.91 23.23
CA ARG A 20 16.44 -13.49 23.31
C ARG A 20 15.35 -13.11 22.31
N LEU A 21 15.41 -13.62 21.08
CA LEU A 21 14.37 -13.39 20.08
C LEU A 21 13.05 -14.05 20.49
N GLU A 22 13.07 -15.30 20.90
CA GLU A 22 11.90 -16.07 21.30
C GLU A 22 11.20 -15.44 22.52
N ALA A 23 11.95 -14.84 23.43
CA ALA A 23 11.40 -14.09 24.56
C ALA A 23 10.69 -12.77 24.13
N SER A 24 11.03 -12.22 22.96
CA SER A 24 10.47 -10.95 22.48
C SER A 24 9.03 -11.13 21.98
N PRO A 25 8.06 -10.37 22.50
CA PRO A 25 6.69 -10.35 21.96
C PRO A 25 6.64 -9.90 20.50
N GLU A 26 7.49 -8.95 20.10
CA GLU A 26 7.58 -8.44 18.75
C GLU A 26 8.00 -9.54 17.78
N PHE A 27 9.05 -10.28 18.11
CA PHE A 27 9.51 -11.38 17.28
C PHE A 27 8.45 -12.46 17.10
N ARG A 28 7.76 -12.84 18.18
CA ARG A 28 6.66 -13.82 18.10
C ARG A 28 5.54 -13.34 17.15
N ARG A 29 5.23 -12.04 17.17
CA ARG A 29 4.25 -11.45 16.25
C ARG A 29 4.74 -11.51 14.80
N LEU A 30 5.98 -11.14 14.53
CA LEU A 30 6.56 -11.20 13.18
C LEU A 30 6.59 -12.62 12.64
N HIS A 31 6.92 -13.58 13.50
CA HIS A 31 6.89 -15.00 13.14
C HIS A 31 5.47 -15.48 12.85
N ALA A 32 4.48 -15.12 13.69
CA ALA A 32 3.07 -15.44 13.47
C ALA A 32 2.51 -14.80 12.16
N GLN A 33 2.99 -13.61 11.81
CA GLN A 33 2.65 -12.93 10.55
C GLN A 33 3.47 -13.41 9.34
N ARG A 34 4.32 -14.40 9.53
CA ARG A 34 5.22 -14.95 8.50
C ARG A 34 6.15 -13.90 7.84
N VAL A 35 6.54 -12.90 8.60
CA VAL A 35 7.58 -11.95 8.15
C VAL A 35 8.93 -12.62 8.16
N VAL A 36 9.19 -13.43 9.21
CA VAL A 36 10.36 -14.29 9.36
C VAL A 36 9.91 -15.68 9.75
N GLU A 37 10.46 -16.69 9.13
CA GLU A 37 10.26 -18.11 9.46
C GLU A 37 11.47 -18.66 10.20
N VAL A 38 11.22 -19.62 11.07
CA VAL A 38 12.26 -20.29 11.88
C VAL A 38 12.35 -21.76 11.48
N THR A 39 13.57 -22.22 11.27
CA THR A 39 13.85 -23.62 10.94
C THR A 39 14.90 -24.17 11.90
N TYR A 40 14.59 -25.28 12.54
CA TYR A 40 15.53 -26.02 13.39
C TYR A 40 16.26 -27.07 12.54
N ARG A 41 17.58 -27.10 12.66
CA ARG A 41 18.40 -28.09 11.98
C ARG A 41 18.74 -29.26 12.91
N GLY A 42 18.98 -30.42 12.32
CA GLY A 42 19.33 -31.66 13.05
C GLY A 42 20.63 -31.57 13.87
N ASN A 43 21.48 -30.55 13.56
CA ASN A 43 22.70 -30.30 14.34
C ASN A 43 22.48 -29.31 15.53
N GLY A 44 21.23 -28.95 15.85
CA GLY A 44 20.90 -27.99 16.90
C GLY A 44 21.05 -26.53 16.53
N SER A 45 21.51 -26.19 15.30
CA SER A 45 21.54 -24.80 14.84
C SER A 45 20.16 -24.30 14.45
N ILE A 46 19.92 -23.02 14.68
CA ILE A 46 18.66 -22.34 14.38
C ILE A 46 18.90 -21.42 13.20
N ARG A 47 17.99 -21.48 12.25
CA ARG A 47 18.05 -20.69 11.03
C ARG A 47 16.82 -19.82 10.90
N LEU A 48 17.02 -18.52 10.73
CA LEU A 48 15.98 -17.57 10.33
C LEU A 48 15.92 -17.49 8.81
N ARG A 49 14.70 -17.51 8.29
CA ARG A 49 14.42 -17.29 6.88
C ARG A 49 13.62 -16.01 6.70
N GLY A 50 14.12 -15.07 5.91
CA GLY A 50 13.34 -13.93 5.45
C GLY A 50 12.30 -14.39 4.41
N THR A 51 11.11 -13.84 4.47
CA THR A 51 10.06 -14.09 3.48
C THR A 51 10.06 -12.99 2.41
N CYS A 52 8.91 -12.55 1.92
CA CYS A 52 8.77 -11.46 0.94
C CYS A 52 8.71 -10.05 1.59
N TYR A 53 9.07 -9.94 2.86
CA TYR A 53 9.04 -8.68 3.58
C TYR A 53 10.43 -8.07 3.71
N VAL A 54 10.48 -6.75 3.50
CA VAL A 54 11.66 -5.90 3.76
C VAL A 54 11.29 -4.88 4.82
N GLY A 55 12.21 -4.65 5.76
CA GLY A 55 11.94 -3.73 6.87
C GLY A 55 12.78 -4.03 8.09
N SER A 56 12.40 -3.46 9.23
CA SER A 56 13.11 -3.68 10.48
C SER A 56 12.19 -3.71 11.70
N ALA A 57 12.65 -4.39 12.74
CA ALA A 57 12.01 -4.42 14.04
C ALA A 57 13.03 -4.42 15.15
N LEU A 58 12.69 -3.81 16.28
CA LEU A 58 13.43 -3.98 17.52
C LEU A 58 12.78 -5.09 18.36
N CYS A 59 13.42 -6.25 18.38
CA CYS A 59 12.98 -7.43 19.12
C CYS A 59 13.76 -7.52 20.45
N GLY A 60 13.24 -6.88 21.51
CA GLY A 60 14.01 -6.68 22.74
C GLY A 60 15.25 -5.81 22.51
N GLU A 61 16.44 -6.35 22.69
CA GLU A 61 17.72 -5.67 22.43
C GLU A 61 18.29 -5.95 21.03
N ILE A 62 17.59 -6.78 20.23
CA ILE A 62 18.04 -7.20 18.90
C ILE A 62 17.31 -6.38 17.85
N HIS A 63 18.06 -5.61 17.06
CA HIS A 63 17.54 -4.93 15.89
C HIS A 63 17.54 -5.90 14.70
N LEU A 64 16.39 -6.48 14.41
CA LEU A 64 16.18 -7.39 13.29
C LEU A 64 15.92 -6.57 12.03
N GLN A 65 16.67 -6.84 10.96
CA GLN A 65 16.51 -6.19 9.66
C GLN A 65 16.29 -7.25 8.59
N CYS A 66 15.19 -7.15 7.84
CA CYS A 66 15.00 -7.89 6.60
C CYS A 66 15.39 -6.99 5.43
N ARG A 67 16.46 -7.37 4.71
CA ARG A 67 17.01 -6.56 3.62
C ARG A 67 16.58 -7.10 2.27
N GLU A 68 16.34 -6.18 1.32
CA GLU A 68 16.09 -6.56 -0.07
C GLU A 68 17.26 -7.39 -0.63
N LYS A 69 16.93 -8.39 -1.43
CA LYS A 69 17.91 -9.23 -2.11
C LYS A 69 18.56 -8.50 -3.28
N VAL A 70 17.76 -7.74 -4.02
CA VAL A 70 18.21 -6.93 -5.15
C VAL A 70 18.26 -5.48 -4.70
N LYS A 71 19.45 -4.89 -4.67
CA LYS A 71 19.66 -3.51 -4.22
C LYS A 71 18.87 -2.54 -5.10
N GLY A 72 18.05 -1.67 -4.46
CA GLY A 72 17.21 -0.70 -5.16
C GLY A 72 15.86 -1.23 -5.66
N ALA A 73 15.59 -2.54 -5.48
CA ALA A 73 14.32 -3.15 -5.87
C ALA A 73 13.13 -2.47 -5.19
N LEU A 74 13.23 -2.21 -3.89
CA LEU A 74 12.17 -1.58 -3.13
C LEU A 74 11.86 -0.16 -3.62
N ALA A 75 12.89 0.65 -3.90
CA ALA A 75 12.72 2.00 -4.43
C ALA A 75 12.04 1.99 -5.81
N SER A 76 12.44 1.05 -6.68
CA SER A 76 11.82 0.87 -7.99
C SER A 76 10.35 0.44 -7.87
N LEU A 77 10.06 -0.55 -7.02
CA LEU A 77 8.69 -1.02 -6.81
C LEU A 77 7.79 0.07 -6.21
N LEU A 78 8.26 0.82 -5.22
CA LEU A 78 7.53 1.93 -4.64
C LEU A 78 7.24 3.02 -5.68
N ARG A 79 8.18 3.28 -6.60
CA ARG A 79 8.01 4.24 -7.68
C ARG A 79 6.80 3.93 -8.55
N PHE A 80 6.57 2.67 -8.88
CA PHE A 80 5.50 2.24 -9.78
C PHE A 80 4.24 1.71 -9.07
N ALA A 81 4.36 1.31 -7.82
CA ALA A 81 3.20 0.93 -7.00
C ALA A 81 2.31 2.15 -6.71
N SER A 82 2.86 3.34 -6.61
CA SER A 82 2.10 4.59 -6.59
C SER A 82 1.93 5.12 -8.02
N ARG A 83 0.72 5.32 -8.45
CA ARG A 83 0.25 5.54 -9.84
C ARG A 83 0.79 6.77 -10.59
N ASN A 84 1.80 7.49 -10.11
CA ASN A 84 2.38 8.62 -10.85
C ASN A 84 3.89 8.66 -10.73
N ALA A 85 4.51 8.74 -11.89
CA ALA A 85 5.93 8.80 -12.10
C ALA A 85 6.63 9.77 -11.14
N PHE A 86 7.43 9.22 -10.24
CA PHE A 86 8.36 9.98 -9.45
C PHE A 86 9.51 10.49 -10.31
N ARG A 87 9.73 11.79 -10.26
CA ARG A 87 11.08 12.30 -10.46
C ARG A 87 11.79 12.16 -9.10
N VAL A 88 12.54 11.10 -8.94
CA VAL A 88 13.50 10.98 -7.84
C VAL A 88 14.55 12.03 -8.11
N ALA A 89 14.49 13.16 -7.41
CA ALA A 89 15.65 14.01 -7.26
C ALA A 89 16.68 13.18 -6.46
N ASN A 90 17.91 13.10 -6.96
CA ASN A 90 19.01 12.40 -6.32
C ASN A 90 19.18 12.91 -4.88
N ALA A 91 18.71 12.15 -3.91
CA ALA A 91 19.05 12.33 -2.51
C ALA A 91 20.46 11.72 -2.32
N GLN A 92 21.49 12.48 -2.68
CA GLN A 92 22.85 12.20 -2.27
C GLN A 92 23.03 12.81 -0.87
N GLY A 93 22.91 12.00 0.14
CA GLY A 93 23.23 12.33 1.53
C GLY A 93 23.39 11.05 2.33
N ALA A 94 24.29 11.04 3.29
CA ALA A 94 24.73 9.90 4.10
C ALA A 94 23.69 9.37 5.12
N ALA A 95 22.42 9.37 4.78
CA ALA A 95 21.38 8.67 5.54
C ALA A 95 21.54 7.16 5.36
N SER A 96 21.25 6.37 6.40
CA SER A 96 21.24 4.92 6.29
C SER A 96 20.29 4.51 5.16
N GLU A 97 20.54 3.39 4.49
CA GLU A 97 19.64 2.90 3.41
C GLU A 97 18.17 2.85 3.87
N LEU A 98 17.96 2.61 5.16
CA LEU A 98 16.66 2.55 5.81
C LEU A 98 15.97 3.93 5.90
N ASP A 99 16.71 4.96 6.32
CA ASP A 99 16.19 6.33 6.44
C ASP A 99 15.83 6.86 5.06
N SER A 100 16.62 6.53 4.04
CA SER A 100 16.34 6.89 2.65
C SER A 100 15.03 6.29 2.13
N LEU A 101 14.68 5.05 2.53
CA LEU A 101 13.43 4.40 2.16
C LEU A 101 12.21 5.02 2.86
N ILE A 102 12.35 5.35 4.14
CA ILE A 102 11.28 6.04 4.89
C ILE A 102 11.05 7.43 4.31
N ILE A 103 12.12 8.18 4.01
CA ILE A 103 12.02 9.49 3.36
C ILE A 103 11.31 9.37 2.00
N LEU A 104 11.65 8.37 1.20
CA LEU A 104 10.99 8.13 -0.09
C LEU A 104 9.50 7.84 0.09
N LEU A 105 9.12 6.99 1.05
CA LEU A 105 7.71 6.69 1.35
C LEU A 105 6.95 7.94 1.78
N ILE A 106 7.55 8.76 2.64
CA ILE A 106 6.98 10.04 3.08
C ILE A 106 6.79 10.97 1.89
N GLN A 107 7.79 11.12 1.04
CA GLN A 107 7.69 11.94 -0.18
C GLN A 107 6.53 11.48 -1.07
N GLN A 108 6.40 10.16 -1.25
CA GLN A 108 5.29 9.57 -2.01
C GLN A 108 3.93 9.91 -1.42
N PHE A 109 3.80 9.76 -0.12
CA PHE A 109 2.56 10.11 0.59
C PHE A 109 2.23 11.60 0.43
N LEU A 110 3.21 12.50 0.58
CA LEU A 110 3.02 13.94 0.42
C LEU A 110 2.63 14.32 -1.02
N ASP A 111 3.19 13.66 -2.03
CA ASP A 111 2.85 13.88 -3.43
C ASP A 111 1.45 13.37 -3.76
N ALA A 112 1.08 12.18 -3.29
CA ALA A 112 -0.28 11.67 -3.43
C ALA A 112 -1.30 12.59 -2.73
N THR A 113 -0.96 13.09 -1.53
CA THR A 113 -1.79 14.05 -0.79
C THR A 113 -1.97 15.36 -1.57
N THR A 114 -0.90 15.84 -2.21
CA THR A 114 -0.95 17.05 -3.06
C THR A 114 -1.88 16.84 -4.26
N ARG A 115 -1.76 15.69 -4.95
CA ARG A 115 -2.65 15.36 -6.08
C ARG A 115 -4.11 15.28 -5.67
N TYR A 116 -4.40 14.56 -4.57
CA TYR A 116 -5.75 14.47 -4.04
C TYR A 116 -6.30 15.85 -3.65
N ALA A 117 -5.51 16.71 -3.03
CA ALA A 117 -5.93 18.07 -2.70
C ALA A 117 -6.23 18.91 -3.95
N SER A 118 -5.44 18.74 -5.01
CA SER A 118 -5.60 19.46 -6.29
C SER A 118 -6.77 18.95 -7.13
N SER A 119 -7.13 17.66 -7.03
CA SER A 119 -8.30 17.09 -7.72
C SER A 119 -9.63 17.47 -7.06
N GLY A 120 -9.58 18.06 -5.87
CA GLY A 120 -10.75 18.45 -5.09
C GLY A 120 -11.01 17.50 -3.94
N ARG A 121 -10.76 17.98 -2.71
CA ARG A 121 -10.97 17.19 -1.49
C ARG A 121 -12.43 16.79 -1.32
N LYS A 122 -12.70 15.56 -0.93
CA LYS A 122 -14.05 15.10 -0.61
C LYS A 122 -14.61 15.82 0.59
N PHE A 123 -15.87 16.18 0.51
CA PHE A 123 -16.62 16.82 1.59
C PHE A 123 -17.97 16.10 1.81
N SER A 124 -18.56 16.32 2.97
CA SER A 124 -19.90 15.85 3.29
C SER A 124 -20.76 17.02 3.73
N TYR A 125 -22.08 16.90 3.57
CA TYR A 125 -22.99 17.88 4.12
C TYR A 125 -23.38 17.48 5.53
N VAL A 126 -23.10 18.37 6.49
CA VAL A 126 -23.50 18.21 7.89
C VAL A 126 -24.54 19.27 8.28
N ARG A 127 -25.53 18.85 9.06
CA ARG A 127 -26.48 19.79 9.61
C ARG A 127 -25.82 20.50 10.80
N ARG A 128 -25.77 21.82 10.72
CA ARG A 128 -25.27 22.66 11.81
C ARG A 128 -26.34 23.61 12.26
N LEU A 129 -26.38 23.82 13.57
CA LEU A 129 -27.24 24.81 14.18
C LEU A 129 -26.55 26.18 14.10
N PHE A 130 -27.29 27.16 13.61
CA PHE A 130 -26.87 28.55 13.55
C PHE A 130 -27.83 29.41 14.33
N VAL A 131 -27.32 30.54 14.83
CA VAL A 131 -28.13 31.60 15.44
C VAL A 131 -27.78 32.89 14.68
N GLY A 132 -28.78 33.54 14.15
CA GLY A 132 -28.60 34.77 13.39
C GLY A 132 -29.92 35.47 13.06
N SER A 133 -29.82 36.68 12.55
CA SER A 133 -30.97 37.47 12.09
C SER A 133 -31.48 37.06 10.72
N LEU A 134 -30.61 36.50 9.89
CA LEU A 134 -30.95 35.97 8.56
C LEU A 134 -31.08 34.45 8.62
N VAL A 135 -32.26 33.94 8.31
CA VAL A 135 -32.55 32.52 8.33
C VAL A 135 -32.11 31.89 7.00
N GLY A 136 -31.16 30.93 7.06
CA GLY A 136 -30.65 30.23 5.89
C GLY A 136 -31.01 28.72 5.88
N GLY A 137 -32.02 28.31 6.64
CA GLY A 137 -32.37 26.88 6.76
C GLY A 137 -33.67 26.64 7.57
N LYS A 138 -33.83 25.42 8.11
CA LYS A 138 -35.00 25.04 8.90
C LYS A 138 -34.94 25.68 10.30
N ILE A 139 -35.93 26.47 10.66
CA ILE A 139 -36.00 27.13 11.97
C ILE A 139 -36.22 26.10 13.08
N ASP A 140 -35.39 26.19 14.12
CA ASP A 140 -35.59 25.52 15.40
C ASP A 140 -36.47 26.45 16.29
N VAL A 141 -37.76 26.18 16.29
CA VAL A 141 -38.73 26.98 16.99
C VAL A 141 -38.45 27.00 18.49
N THR A 142 -38.17 25.86 19.09
CA THR A 142 -37.92 25.74 20.53
C THR A 142 -36.74 26.60 20.99
N ARG A 143 -35.63 26.56 20.24
CA ARG A 143 -34.45 27.38 20.55
C ARG A 143 -34.68 28.86 20.26
N SER A 144 -35.42 29.18 19.21
CA SER A 144 -35.77 30.55 18.88
C SER A 144 -36.66 31.19 19.97
N ILE A 145 -37.63 30.46 20.54
CA ILE A 145 -38.43 30.91 21.67
C ILE A 145 -37.53 31.16 22.88
N ARG A 146 -36.58 30.28 23.18
CA ARG A 146 -35.61 30.49 24.28
C ARG A 146 -34.74 31.74 24.08
N LEU A 147 -34.33 32.03 22.86
CA LEU A 147 -33.60 33.27 22.53
C LEU A 147 -34.45 34.48 22.79
N ARG A 148 -35.71 34.47 22.37
CA ARG A 148 -36.66 35.54 22.58
C ARG A 148 -36.93 35.78 24.09
N ALA A 149 -37.09 34.71 24.87
CA ALA A 149 -37.26 34.81 26.32
C ALA A 149 -36.04 35.42 27.04
N ARG A 150 -34.85 35.37 26.40
CA ARG A 150 -33.60 36.00 26.89
C ARG A 150 -33.41 37.43 26.36
N GLY A 151 -34.40 38.05 25.72
CA GLY A 151 -34.30 39.38 25.14
C GLY A 151 -33.62 39.44 23.76
N LEU A 152 -33.26 38.30 23.17
CA LEU A 152 -32.60 38.20 21.86
C LEU A 152 -33.61 37.93 20.74
N GLY A 153 -34.74 38.65 20.74
CA GLY A 153 -35.87 38.42 19.83
C GLY A 153 -35.57 38.69 18.35
N HIS A 154 -34.48 39.38 18.03
CA HIS A 154 -34.00 39.66 16.70
C HIS A 154 -33.18 38.48 16.12
N LEU A 155 -32.85 37.44 16.93
CA LEU A 155 -32.12 36.26 16.53
C LEU A 155 -33.04 35.05 16.47
N LEU A 156 -32.83 34.23 15.42
CA LEU A 156 -33.49 32.94 15.24
C LEU A 156 -32.47 31.82 15.23
N ALA A 157 -32.79 30.70 15.82
CA ALA A 157 -32.04 29.48 15.72
C ALA A 157 -32.56 28.69 14.50
N PHE A 158 -31.65 28.23 13.65
CA PHE A 158 -32.02 27.45 12.47
C PHE A 158 -30.93 26.41 12.11
N GLU A 159 -31.38 25.29 11.57
CA GLU A 159 -30.50 24.25 11.05
C GLU A 159 -30.23 24.49 9.56
N LYS A 160 -28.97 24.55 9.19
CA LYS A 160 -28.53 24.66 7.79
C LYS A 160 -27.56 23.52 7.47
N GLN A 161 -27.73 22.96 6.29
CA GLN A 161 -26.70 22.07 5.74
C GLN A 161 -25.49 22.91 5.32
N SER A 162 -24.33 22.55 5.82
CA SER A 162 -23.06 23.17 5.44
C SER A 162 -22.08 22.10 4.99
N ALA A 163 -21.31 22.40 3.94
CA ALA A 163 -20.21 21.54 3.53
C ALA A 163 -19.17 21.41 4.67
N SER A 164 -18.70 20.23 4.89
CA SER A 164 -17.67 19.91 5.87
C SER A 164 -16.63 19.00 5.25
N TYR A 165 -15.37 19.38 5.35
CA TYR A 165 -14.25 18.55 4.95
C TYR A 165 -13.84 17.54 6.04
N SER A 166 -14.50 17.55 7.19
CA SER A 166 -14.29 16.58 8.29
C SER A 166 -14.89 15.22 7.92
N THR A 167 -14.35 14.60 6.88
CA THR A 167 -14.69 13.26 6.43
C THR A 167 -13.70 12.24 7.00
N PRO A 168 -14.05 10.96 7.17
CA PRO A 168 -13.11 9.94 7.63
C PRO A 168 -11.83 9.87 6.79
N LEU A 169 -11.95 10.09 5.48
CA LEU A 169 -10.82 10.13 4.56
C LEU A 169 -9.86 11.28 4.86
N ASN A 170 -10.36 12.51 4.92
CA ASN A 170 -9.52 13.69 5.19
C ASN A 170 -8.92 13.65 6.60
N GLN A 171 -9.66 13.10 7.58
CA GLN A 171 -9.17 12.89 8.94
C GLN A 171 -8.02 11.87 8.98
N THR A 172 -8.11 10.79 8.20
CA THR A 172 -7.06 9.79 8.08
C THR A 172 -5.80 10.38 7.44
N ILE A 173 -5.96 11.19 6.39
CA ILE A 173 -4.83 11.92 5.78
C ILE A 173 -4.18 12.87 6.79
N LEU A 174 -4.97 13.64 7.53
CA LEU A 174 -4.44 14.56 8.55
C LEU A 174 -3.70 13.81 9.67
N ALA A 175 -4.21 12.66 10.09
CA ALA A 175 -3.54 11.81 11.07
C ALA A 175 -2.17 11.31 10.55
N ALA A 176 -2.10 10.88 9.28
CA ALA A 176 -0.85 10.46 8.66
C ALA A 176 0.13 11.65 8.49
N LEU A 177 -0.36 12.85 8.15
CA LEU A 177 0.47 14.05 8.09
C LEU A 177 1.04 14.41 9.47
N SER A 178 0.24 14.30 10.54
CA SER A 178 0.71 14.52 11.91
C SER A 178 1.78 13.50 12.31
N GLU A 179 1.67 12.28 11.80
CA GLU A 179 2.69 11.25 12.00
C GLU A 179 3.99 11.56 11.27
N VAL A 180 3.92 12.04 10.04
CA VAL A 180 5.11 12.51 9.30
C VAL A 180 5.83 13.63 10.06
N GLU A 181 5.09 14.58 10.65
CA GLU A 181 5.70 15.62 11.49
C GLU A 181 6.41 15.02 12.71
N ARG A 182 5.81 14.02 13.36
CA ARG A 182 6.41 13.32 14.50
C ARG A 182 7.68 12.56 14.09
N LEU A 183 7.63 11.86 12.96
CA LEU A 183 8.82 11.19 12.41
C LEU A 183 9.95 12.16 12.11
N GLY A 184 9.66 13.39 11.72
CA GLY A 184 10.65 14.45 11.50
C GLY A 184 11.43 14.89 12.73
N TYR A 185 11.02 14.51 13.96
CA TYR A 185 11.81 14.69 15.18
C TYR A 185 12.78 13.53 15.44
N VAL A 186 12.64 12.44 14.71
CA VAL A 186 13.33 11.17 14.93
C VAL A 186 14.28 10.85 13.78
N ILE A 187 13.83 11.16 12.56
CA ILE A 187 14.59 10.98 11.33
C ILE A 187 14.92 12.38 10.80
N GLU A 188 16.13 12.56 10.31
CA GLU A 188 16.54 13.81 9.68
C GLU A 188 15.86 13.96 8.31
N LEU A 189 14.63 14.48 8.33
CA LEU A 189 13.89 14.77 7.10
C LEU A 189 14.46 16.00 6.41
N PRO A 190 14.62 15.98 5.08
CA PRO A 190 14.97 17.16 4.29
C PRO A 190 14.00 18.32 4.56
N ASP A 191 14.52 19.56 4.61
CA ASP A 191 13.71 20.74 4.93
C ASP A 191 12.53 20.94 3.98
N GLU A 192 12.69 20.61 2.69
CA GLU A 192 11.63 20.66 1.69
C GLU A 192 10.48 19.68 2.02
N VAL A 193 10.80 18.47 2.44
CA VAL A 193 9.83 17.43 2.82
C VAL A 193 9.07 17.89 4.07
N ARG A 194 9.79 18.44 5.05
CA ARG A 194 9.21 18.98 6.28
C ARG A 194 8.30 20.17 6.02
N ALA A 195 8.73 21.10 5.19
CA ALA A 195 7.93 22.27 4.79
C ALA A 195 6.66 21.85 4.05
N LYS A 196 6.76 20.90 3.11
CA LYS A 196 5.63 20.36 2.37
C LYS A 196 4.63 19.65 3.29
N ALA A 197 5.09 18.82 4.23
CA ALA A 197 4.23 18.14 5.20
C ALA A 197 3.43 19.16 6.04
N ARG A 198 4.08 20.21 6.56
CA ARG A 198 3.43 21.28 7.32
C ARG A 198 2.40 22.05 6.48
N GLY A 199 2.74 22.40 5.24
CA GLY A 199 1.83 23.07 4.32
C GLY A 199 0.55 22.25 4.06
N LEU A 200 0.69 20.95 3.85
CA LEU A 200 -0.44 20.04 3.68
C LEU A 200 -1.24 19.86 4.98
N ALA A 201 -0.58 19.74 6.13
CA ALA A 201 -1.27 19.66 7.41
C ALA A 201 -2.13 20.91 7.69
N LEU A 202 -1.65 22.10 7.34
CA LEU A 202 -2.42 23.33 7.39
C LEU A 202 -3.62 23.30 6.44
N LEU A 203 -3.43 22.82 5.20
CA LEU A 203 -4.51 22.70 4.22
C LEU A 203 -5.63 21.75 4.68
N PHE A 204 -5.30 20.71 5.44
CA PHE A 204 -6.27 19.73 5.99
C PHE A 204 -6.74 20.10 7.40
N SER A 205 -6.35 21.23 7.96
CA SER A 205 -6.69 21.62 9.35
C SER A 205 -8.19 21.78 9.60
N ASP A 206 -8.97 22.12 8.57
CA ASP A 206 -10.44 22.17 8.59
C ASP A 206 -11.12 20.81 8.76
N SER A 207 -10.38 19.73 8.52
CA SER A 207 -10.82 18.34 8.73
C SER A 207 -10.57 17.84 10.14
N ARG A 208 -9.98 18.67 11.01
CA ARG A 208 -9.52 18.26 12.34
C ARG A 208 -10.68 17.85 13.23
N ASP A 209 -10.68 16.60 13.65
CA ASP A 209 -11.50 16.09 14.74
C ASP A 209 -10.58 15.56 15.85
N VAL A 210 -10.58 16.24 16.98
CA VAL A 210 -9.70 15.89 18.12
C VAL A 210 -10.01 14.48 18.65
N ARG A 211 -11.27 14.05 18.59
CA ARG A 211 -11.66 12.70 19.02
C ARG A 211 -11.12 11.63 18.08
N PHE A 212 -11.01 11.94 16.80
CA PHE A 212 -10.46 11.05 15.80
C PHE A 212 -8.94 10.98 15.92
N LEU A 213 -8.25 12.12 16.00
CA LEU A 213 -6.80 12.20 16.08
C LEU A 213 -6.23 11.60 17.38
N ASN A 214 -7.00 11.59 18.46
CA ASN A 214 -6.61 10.96 19.73
C ASN A 214 -6.89 9.44 19.77
N ARG A 215 -7.35 8.83 18.66
CA ARG A 215 -7.48 7.39 18.58
C ARG A 215 -6.13 6.72 18.47
N GLU A 216 -6.07 5.48 18.95
CA GLU A 216 -4.88 4.65 18.74
C GLU A 216 -4.56 4.51 17.26
N ARG A 217 -3.29 4.52 16.90
CA ARG A 217 -2.85 4.48 15.51
C ARG A 217 -3.19 3.18 14.82
N SER A 218 -3.19 2.06 15.55
CA SER A 218 -3.73 0.78 15.10
C SER A 218 -5.16 0.91 14.56
N PHE A 219 -6.00 1.67 15.27
CA PHE A 219 -7.36 1.96 14.85
C PHE A 219 -7.38 2.82 13.57
N LEU A 220 -6.53 3.87 13.51
CA LEU A 220 -6.44 4.75 12.35
C LEU A 220 -5.92 4.00 11.10
N ALA A 221 -4.93 3.14 11.26
CA ALA A 221 -4.42 2.28 10.20
C ALA A 221 -5.48 1.28 9.71
N ALA A 222 -6.20 0.64 10.62
CA ALA A 222 -7.31 -0.27 10.28
C ALA A 222 -8.44 0.46 9.55
N GLN A 223 -8.76 1.69 9.97
CA GLN A 223 -9.76 2.51 9.30
C GLN A 223 -9.31 2.94 7.90
N ALA A 224 -8.04 3.32 7.73
CA ALA A 224 -7.47 3.62 6.42
C ALA A 224 -7.63 2.41 5.48
N TYR A 225 -7.34 1.21 5.97
CA TYR A 225 -7.50 -0.02 5.20
C TYR A 225 -8.97 -0.30 4.83
N GLN A 226 -9.92 -0.02 5.72
CA GLN A 226 -11.36 -0.15 5.41
C GLN A 226 -11.82 0.86 4.36
N LEU A 227 -11.36 2.11 4.46
CA LEU A 227 -11.64 3.14 3.46
C LEU A 227 -11.09 2.75 2.09
N LEU A 228 -9.89 2.18 2.02
CA LEU A 228 -9.27 1.72 0.78
C LEU A 228 -10.13 0.68 0.04
N ARG A 229 -10.82 -0.20 0.77
CA ARG A 229 -11.69 -1.22 0.17
C ARG A 229 -12.97 -0.65 -0.46
N THR A 230 -13.42 0.50 -0.02
CA THR A 230 -14.69 1.11 -0.45
C THR A 230 -14.49 2.32 -1.36
N GLU A 231 -13.27 2.85 -1.41
CA GLU A 231 -12.95 4.03 -2.19
C GLU A 231 -12.80 3.68 -3.68
N ARG A 232 -13.50 4.45 -4.53
CA ARG A 232 -13.46 4.28 -5.98
C ARG A 232 -12.70 5.37 -6.71
N ASP A 233 -12.51 6.50 -6.05
CA ASP A 233 -11.71 7.60 -6.59
C ASP A 233 -10.24 7.25 -6.49
N GLU A 234 -9.54 7.33 -7.60
CA GLU A 234 -8.17 6.89 -7.74
C GLU A 234 -7.20 7.72 -6.89
N ALA A 235 -7.32 9.05 -6.96
CA ALA A 235 -6.45 9.94 -6.19
C ALA A 235 -6.66 9.77 -4.68
N ALA A 236 -7.93 9.53 -4.26
CA ALA A 236 -8.26 9.21 -2.88
C ALA A 236 -7.71 7.83 -2.47
N SER A 237 -7.82 6.83 -3.32
CA SER A 237 -7.31 5.47 -3.08
C SER A 237 -5.79 5.46 -2.88
N ASP A 238 -5.06 6.15 -3.76
CA ASP A 238 -3.60 6.26 -3.69
C ASP A 238 -3.14 6.89 -2.36
N VAL A 239 -3.75 8.01 -1.99
CA VAL A 239 -3.36 8.70 -0.76
C VAL A 239 -3.73 7.90 0.48
N ILE A 240 -4.87 7.18 0.49
CA ILE A 240 -5.26 6.33 1.62
C ILE A 240 -4.31 5.14 1.74
N ALA A 241 -3.92 4.51 0.63
CA ALA A 241 -2.97 3.40 0.64
C ALA A 241 -1.65 3.80 1.30
N LEU A 242 -1.09 4.95 0.89
CA LEU A 242 0.15 5.47 1.47
C LEU A 242 -0.04 5.95 2.91
N ALA A 243 -1.17 6.60 3.24
CA ALA A 243 -1.51 6.97 4.62
C ALA A 243 -1.60 5.74 5.52
N SER A 244 -2.19 4.63 5.03
CA SER A 244 -2.27 3.39 5.80
C SER A 244 -0.89 2.82 6.16
N VAL A 245 0.08 2.92 5.24
CA VAL A 245 1.47 2.50 5.49
C VAL A 245 2.14 3.40 6.51
N VAL A 246 1.99 4.73 6.36
CA VAL A 246 2.54 5.71 7.31
C VAL A 246 1.97 5.52 8.71
N LEU A 247 0.66 5.23 8.84
CA LEU A 247 0.00 4.98 10.12
C LEU A 247 0.30 3.60 10.69
N ALA A 248 0.37 2.56 9.85
CA ALA A 248 0.66 1.18 10.27
C ALA A 248 2.08 1.04 10.83
N HIS A 249 2.98 1.92 10.42
CA HIS A 249 4.34 1.99 10.94
C HIS A 249 4.39 2.02 12.48
N GLU A 250 3.36 2.55 13.16
CA GLU A 250 3.29 2.60 14.61
C GLU A 250 2.33 1.60 15.27
N SER A 251 1.55 0.86 14.51
CA SER A 251 0.72 -0.21 15.08
C SER A 251 1.57 -1.24 15.84
N PHE A 252 2.89 -1.22 15.61
CA PHE A 252 3.88 -2.06 16.27
C PHE A 252 4.54 -1.38 17.48
N ASP A 253 4.41 -0.06 17.64
CA ASP A 253 5.03 0.70 18.73
C ASP A 253 4.22 0.72 20.04
N ALA A 254 2.93 0.38 20.01
CA ALA A 254 2.07 0.39 21.19
C ALA A 254 2.49 -0.58 22.32
N LEU A 255 3.57 -1.34 22.13
CA LEU A 255 4.13 -2.29 23.10
C LEU A 255 5.46 -1.85 23.71
N SER A 256 5.98 -0.67 23.38
CA SER A 256 7.27 -0.23 23.92
C SER A 256 7.21 1.14 24.59
N ASN A 257 7.16 1.12 25.92
CA ASN A 257 7.43 2.27 26.79
C ASN A 257 8.92 2.67 26.73
N SER A 258 9.42 3.16 25.59
CA SER A 258 10.79 3.65 25.50
C SER A 258 10.87 5.13 25.17
N PRO A 259 11.75 5.87 25.87
CA PRO A 259 11.90 7.33 25.75
C PRO A 259 12.53 7.82 24.44
N SER A 260 13.06 6.94 23.62
CA SER A 260 13.75 7.28 22.38
C SER A 260 12.85 7.02 21.16
N GLY A 261 11.93 7.88 20.86
CA GLY A 261 10.94 7.90 19.78
C GLY A 261 11.28 7.36 18.37
N LEU A 262 12.15 6.37 18.24
CA LEU A 262 12.46 5.70 16.96
C LEU A 262 11.36 4.72 16.58
N PRO A 263 10.91 4.71 15.32
CA PRO A 263 10.02 3.68 14.81
C PRO A 263 10.71 2.32 14.90
N ARG A 264 10.18 1.46 15.78
CA ARG A 264 10.85 0.22 16.15
C ARG A 264 10.54 -0.94 15.24
N THR A 265 9.46 -0.87 14.49
CA THR A 265 9.02 -1.97 13.62
C THR A 265 8.27 -1.46 12.39
N TRP A 266 8.75 -1.80 11.20
CA TRP A 266 8.07 -1.58 9.93
C TRP A 266 8.46 -2.67 8.93
N PHE A 267 7.50 -3.12 8.14
CA PHE A 267 7.73 -4.09 7.08
C PHE A 267 6.84 -3.79 5.88
N LEU A 268 7.39 -3.94 4.69
CA LEU A 268 6.70 -3.83 3.41
C LEU A 268 6.70 -5.18 2.71
N ASN A 269 5.56 -5.57 2.19
CA ASN A 269 5.42 -6.80 1.43
C ASN A 269 5.79 -6.53 -0.04
N LEU A 270 6.96 -7.02 -0.46
CA LEU A 270 7.47 -6.82 -1.82
C LEU A 270 6.64 -7.55 -2.88
N GLU A 271 6.01 -8.67 -2.54
CA GLU A 271 5.12 -9.40 -3.45
C GLU A 271 3.92 -8.52 -3.87
N LYS A 272 3.23 -7.93 -2.89
CA LYS A 272 2.13 -7.00 -3.16
C LYS A 272 2.56 -5.71 -3.86
N LEU A 273 3.76 -5.22 -3.55
CA LEU A 273 4.33 -4.06 -4.23
C LEU A 273 4.63 -4.39 -5.69
N PHE A 274 5.20 -5.57 -5.97
CA PHE A 274 5.52 -6.01 -7.32
C PHE A 274 4.26 -6.20 -8.16
N GLU A 275 3.24 -6.92 -7.65
CA GLU A 275 1.94 -7.03 -8.31
C GLU A 275 1.34 -5.67 -8.65
N THR A 276 1.37 -4.74 -7.68
CA THR A 276 0.81 -3.40 -7.86
C THR A 276 1.59 -2.58 -8.87
N ALA A 277 2.93 -2.63 -8.82
CA ALA A 277 3.80 -1.93 -9.75
C ALA A 277 3.59 -2.44 -11.19
N VAL A 278 3.61 -3.76 -11.39
CA VAL A 278 3.38 -4.37 -12.70
C VAL A 278 2.00 -3.98 -13.25
N ARG A 279 0.95 -4.10 -12.45
CA ARG A 279 -0.42 -3.73 -12.86
C ARG A 279 -0.53 -2.25 -13.24
N ASN A 280 0.09 -1.36 -12.50
CA ASN A 280 0.05 0.08 -12.79
C ASN A 280 0.79 0.41 -14.08
N ILE A 281 1.95 -0.20 -14.31
CA ILE A 281 2.69 -0.04 -15.56
C ILE A 281 1.90 -0.60 -16.74
N LEU A 282 1.32 -1.80 -16.61
CA LEU A 282 0.50 -2.38 -17.69
C LEU A 282 -0.73 -1.51 -17.99
N ARG A 283 -1.34 -0.90 -16.96
CA ARG A 283 -2.45 0.05 -17.16
C ARG A 283 -2.03 1.29 -17.95
N GLU A 284 -0.80 1.75 -17.75
CA GLU A 284 -0.24 2.88 -18.51
C GLU A 284 0.11 2.49 -19.95
N LEU A 285 0.61 1.27 -20.14
CA LEU A 285 1.03 0.78 -21.45
C LEU A 285 -0.14 0.32 -22.33
N TYR A 286 -1.16 -0.33 -21.75
CA TYR A 286 -2.36 -0.82 -22.43
C TYR A 286 -3.46 0.24 -22.46
N VAL A 287 -3.25 1.30 -23.24
CA VAL A 287 -4.16 2.48 -23.29
C VAL A 287 -5.57 2.13 -23.74
N ASP A 288 -5.69 1.13 -24.63
CA ASP A 288 -6.97 0.66 -25.19
C ASP A 288 -7.59 -0.50 -24.38
N HIS A 289 -7.11 -0.74 -23.16
CA HIS A 289 -7.60 -1.81 -22.31
C HIS A 289 -7.97 -1.29 -20.94
N SER A 290 -8.99 -1.89 -20.34
CA SER A 290 -9.26 -1.77 -18.91
C SER A 290 -8.42 -2.77 -18.14
N VAL A 291 -7.48 -2.30 -17.31
CA VAL A 291 -6.58 -3.14 -16.51
C VAL A 291 -6.97 -3.06 -15.04
N PHE A 292 -7.31 -4.20 -14.44
CA PHE A 292 -7.80 -4.31 -13.05
C PHE A 292 -7.33 -5.61 -12.39
N ARG A 293 -7.66 -5.80 -11.11
CA ARG A 293 -7.43 -7.05 -10.38
C ARG A 293 -8.58 -8.03 -10.64
N GLY A 294 -8.28 -9.32 -10.73
CA GLY A 294 -9.30 -10.35 -10.82
C GLY A 294 -10.28 -10.35 -9.64
N GLU A 295 -9.81 -10.00 -8.44
CA GLU A 295 -10.67 -9.89 -7.24
C GLU A 295 -11.71 -8.77 -7.30
N ASP A 296 -11.50 -7.73 -8.12
CA ASP A 296 -12.45 -6.63 -8.28
C ASP A 296 -13.68 -7.06 -9.11
N HIS A 297 -13.48 -8.02 -10.03
CA HIS A 297 -14.51 -8.60 -10.89
C HIS A 297 -14.29 -10.12 -11.04
N PRO A 298 -14.47 -10.92 -9.98
CA PRO A 298 -14.12 -12.32 -9.98
C PRO A 298 -15.06 -13.14 -10.87
N GLU A 299 -14.50 -13.93 -11.79
CA GLU A 299 -15.24 -14.85 -12.67
C GLU A 299 -15.30 -16.26 -12.08
N ALA A 300 -16.39 -16.97 -12.33
CA ALA A 300 -16.54 -18.36 -11.90
C ALA A 300 -15.70 -19.30 -12.78
N ILE A 301 -14.95 -20.22 -12.18
CA ILE A 301 -14.18 -21.25 -12.90
C ILE A 301 -15.12 -22.28 -13.55
N PHE A 302 -16.26 -22.57 -12.90
CA PHE A 302 -17.23 -23.55 -13.37
C PHE A 302 -18.58 -22.91 -13.65
N ASN A 303 -19.19 -23.26 -14.76
CA ASN A 303 -20.53 -22.83 -15.09
C ASN A 303 -21.54 -23.32 -14.04
N GLY A 304 -22.35 -22.40 -13.53
CA GLY A 304 -23.40 -22.71 -12.54
C GLY A 304 -22.93 -22.95 -11.10
N VAL A 305 -21.63 -22.87 -10.81
CA VAL A 305 -21.06 -23.02 -9.47
C VAL A 305 -20.28 -21.75 -9.08
N GLY A 306 -20.87 -20.91 -8.26
CA GLY A 306 -20.24 -19.64 -7.81
C GLY A 306 -19.19 -19.78 -6.70
N ALA A 307 -18.95 -21.01 -6.19
CA ALA A 307 -18.06 -21.22 -5.06
C ALA A 307 -16.56 -21.11 -5.42
N TYR A 308 -16.20 -21.42 -6.66
CA TYR A 308 -14.82 -21.40 -7.14
C TYR A 308 -14.64 -20.24 -8.11
N ARG A 309 -13.89 -19.22 -7.69
CA ARG A 309 -13.68 -18.00 -8.46
C ARG A 309 -12.21 -17.86 -8.87
N ALA A 310 -12.02 -17.41 -10.10
CA ALA A 310 -10.72 -17.04 -10.61
C ALA A 310 -10.37 -15.63 -10.14
N ASN A 311 -9.24 -15.48 -9.48
CA ASN A 311 -8.74 -14.20 -8.98
C ASN A 311 -7.29 -13.98 -9.47
N PRO A 312 -7.06 -13.77 -10.77
CA PRO A 312 -5.74 -13.45 -11.26
C PRO A 312 -5.27 -12.10 -10.74
N ASP A 313 -3.96 -11.91 -10.63
CA ASP A 313 -3.36 -10.66 -10.14
C ASP A 313 -3.67 -9.49 -11.07
N ILE A 314 -3.74 -9.76 -12.39
CA ILE A 314 -3.99 -8.76 -13.42
C ILE A 314 -4.92 -9.32 -14.50
N VAL A 315 -5.94 -8.53 -14.82
CA VAL A 315 -6.85 -8.74 -15.96
C VAL A 315 -6.74 -7.51 -16.86
N ALA A 316 -6.52 -7.70 -18.13
CA ALA A 316 -6.61 -6.66 -19.14
C ALA A 316 -7.66 -7.03 -20.19
N ILE A 317 -8.65 -6.17 -20.39
CA ILE A 317 -9.73 -6.35 -21.35
C ILE A 317 -9.74 -5.16 -22.31
N GLY A 318 -9.63 -5.44 -23.60
CA GLY A 318 -9.75 -4.42 -24.63
C GLY A 318 -11.10 -3.71 -24.56
N ASN A 319 -11.13 -2.45 -24.94
CA ASN A 319 -12.34 -1.62 -24.86
C ASN A 319 -13.51 -2.16 -25.71
N ASP A 320 -13.21 -2.96 -26.73
CA ASP A 320 -14.20 -3.70 -27.55
C ASP A 320 -14.60 -5.06 -26.96
N GLY A 321 -13.95 -5.48 -25.86
CA GLY A 321 -14.18 -6.74 -25.17
C GLY A 321 -13.61 -7.99 -25.86
N SER A 322 -13.01 -7.85 -27.06
CA SER A 322 -12.52 -8.98 -27.87
C SER A 322 -11.16 -9.51 -27.39
N ASP A 323 -10.27 -8.61 -27.01
CA ASP A 323 -8.94 -8.96 -26.53
C ASP A 323 -8.91 -9.04 -25.01
N ARG A 324 -8.54 -10.22 -24.50
CA ARG A 324 -8.47 -10.48 -23.07
C ARG A 324 -7.15 -11.14 -22.73
N LEU A 325 -6.48 -10.59 -21.76
CA LEU A 325 -5.20 -11.03 -21.24
C LEU A 325 -5.28 -11.20 -19.74
N ILE A 326 -4.69 -12.27 -19.25
CA ILE A 326 -4.51 -12.54 -17.81
C ILE A 326 -3.02 -12.57 -17.52
N ALA A 327 -2.62 -11.97 -16.40
CA ALA A 327 -1.26 -12.13 -15.89
C ALA A 327 -1.29 -12.48 -14.39
N ASP A 328 -0.48 -13.46 -14.04
CA ASP A 328 -0.13 -13.81 -12.67
C ASP A 328 1.31 -13.37 -12.41
N VAL A 329 1.49 -12.64 -11.34
CA VAL A 329 2.78 -12.08 -10.94
C VAL A 329 3.34 -12.90 -9.80
N LYS A 330 4.52 -13.47 -9.99
CA LYS A 330 5.12 -14.39 -9.01
C LYS A 330 6.42 -13.81 -8.48
N TYR A 331 6.37 -13.21 -7.30
CA TYR A 331 7.55 -12.65 -6.64
C TYR A 331 8.41 -13.76 -6.02
N LYS A 332 9.05 -14.56 -6.86
CA LYS A 332 10.00 -15.63 -6.49
C LYS A 332 11.10 -15.75 -7.55
N VAL A 333 12.26 -16.26 -7.15
CA VAL A 333 13.36 -16.49 -8.10
C VAL A 333 12.88 -17.48 -9.17
N PHE A 334 13.09 -17.11 -10.42
CA PHE A 334 12.87 -18.01 -11.55
C PHE A 334 14.11 -18.93 -11.68
N ASP A 335 13.90 -20.22 -11.59
CA ASP A 335 14.94 -21.26 -11.63
C ASP A 335 15.08 -21.95 -12.98
N GLY A 336 14.64 -21.27 -14.05
CA GLY A 336 14.71 -21.75 -15.43
C GLY A 336 13.44 -22.41 -15.96
N ALA A 337 12.46 -22.72 -15.09
CA ALA A 337 11.17 -23.25 -15.50
C ALA A 337 10.02 -22.73 -14.62
N ALA A 338 8.87 -22.45 -15.23
CA ALA A 338 7.65 -22.18 -14.49
C ALA A 338 7.13 -23.45 -13.82
N SER A 339 6.71 -23.38 -12.57
CA SER A 339 6.15 -24.55 -11.88
C SER A 339 4.83 -24.98 -12.52
N ALA A 340 4.57 -26.30 -12.55
CA ALA A 340 3.32 -26.83 -13.09
C ALA A 340 2.09 -26.23 -12.36
N SER A 341 2.19 -25.99 -11.07
CA SER A 341 1.12 -25.36 -10.29
C SER A 341 0.81 -23.93 -10.74
N ASP A 342 1.85 -23.12 -11.05
CA ASP A 342 1.65 -21.75 -11.53
C ASP A 342 1.00 -21.76 -12.92
N ILE A 343 1.41 -22.70 -13.79
CA ILE A 343 0.84 -22.86 -15.13
C ILE A 343 -0.64 -23.28 -15.04
N TYR A 344 -0.96 -24.27 -14.18
CA TYR A 344 -2.36 -24.72 -14.02
C TYR A 344 -3.25 -23.61 -13.44
N GLN A 345 -2.77 -22.88 -12.46
CA GLN A 345 -3.48 -21.72 -11.90
C GLN A 345 -3.74 -20.68 -12.97
N LEU A 346 -2.73 -20.32 -13.75
CA LEU A 346 -2.83 -19.34 -14.82
C LEU A 346 -3.85 -19.76 -15.90
N LEU A 347 -3.81 -21.04 -16.33
CA LEU A 347 -4.74 -21.57 -17.31
C LEU A 347 -6.18 -21.60 -16.79
N ALA A 348 -6.39 -21.95 -15.51
CA ALA A 348 -7.71 -21.88 -14.88
C ALA A 348 -8.26 -20.46 -14.85
N HIS A 349 -7.41 -19.48 -14.50
CA HIS A 349 -7.76 -18.07 -14.55
C HIS A 349 -8.10 -17.61 -15.97
N ALA A 350 -7.24 -17.93 -16.94
CA ALA A 350 -7.44 -17.54 -18.34
C ALA A 350 -8.73 -18.16 -18.93
N GLY A 351 -9.02 -19.42 -18.63
CA GLY A 351 -10.25 -20.07 -19.03
C GLY A 351 -11.50 -19.40 -18.46
N ALA A 352 -11.50 -19.07 -17.15
CA ALA A 352 -12.62 -18.39 -16.51
C ALA A 352 -12.91 -17.01 -17.13
N PHE A 353 -11.88 -16.24 -17.43
CA PHE A 353 -11.99 -14.93 -18.07
C PHE A 353 -12.11 -14.98 -19.60
N ARG A 354 -12.07 -16.17 -20.21
CA ARG A 354 -12.06 -16.38 -21.66
C ARG A 354 -10.95 -15.60 -22.34
N ALA A 355 -9.77 -15.59 -21.71
CA ALA A 355 -8.61 -14.88 -22.23
C ALA A 355 -7.90 -15.72 -23.28
N SER A 356 -7.45 -15.09 -24.36
CA SER A 356 -6.63 -15.71 -25.40
C SER A 356 -5.15 -15.75 -25.07
N ARG A 357 -4.71 -14.88 -24.14
CA ARG A 357 -3.30 -14.72 -23.73
C ARG A 357 -3.18 -14.79 -22.22
N ALA A 358 -2.14 -15.48 -21.76
CA ALA A 358 -1.88 -15.65 -20.34
C ALA A 358 -0.37 -15.52 -20.04
N PHE A 359 -0.01 -14.73 -19.04
CA PHE A 359 1.37 -14.40 -18.72
C PHE A 359 1.73 -14.79 -17.29
N LEU A 360 2.90 -15.38 -17.11
CA LEU A 360 3.59 -15.46 -15.83
C LEU A 360 4.72 -14.45 -15.82
N ILE A 361 4.77 -13.60 -14.79
CA ILE A 361 5.75 -12.54 -14.66
C ILE A 361 6.56 -12.77 -13.39
N TYR A 362 7.88 -12.91 -13.54
CA TYR A 362 8.83 -13.14 -12.46
C TYR A 362 9.84 -12.01 -12.36
N PRO A 363 10.32 -11.63 -11.16
CA PRO A 363 11.53 -10.84 -11.03
C PRO A 363 12.74 -11.67 -11.47
N SER A 364 13.65 -11.06 -12.19
CA SER A 364 14.84 -11.70 -12.74
C SER A 364 16.03 -10.73 -12.76
N ASP A 365 17.24 -11.25 -12.80
CA ASP A 365 18.45 -10.45 -12.99
C ASP A 365 18.63 -10.03 -14.45
N GLU A 366 18.00 -10.74 -15.40
CA GLU A 366 18.01 -10.43 -16.83
C GLU A 366 16.59 -10.45 -17.40
N PHE A 367 16.33 -9.60 -18.39
CA PHE A 367 15.07 -9.65 -19.13
C PHE A 367 15.05 -10.89 -20.03
N PHE A 368 13.99 -11.68 -19.95
CA PHE A 368 13.76 -12.78 -20.88
C PHE A 368 12.28 -12.94 -21.21
N HIS A 369 11.99 -13.54 -22.35
CA HIS A 369 10.68 -13.98 -22.79
C HIS A 369 10.75 -15.41 -23.30
N VAL A 370 9.89 -16.26 -22.76
CA VAL A 370 9.75 -17.66 -23.18
C VAL A 370 8.28 -17.92 -23.52
N LEU A 371 8.02 -18.24 -24.78
CA LEU A 371 6.71 -18.74 -25.19
C LEU A 371 6.64 -20.23 -24.85
N LEU A 372 5.77 -20.60 -23.92
CA LEU A 372 5.55 -22.01 -23.56
C LEU A 372 4.72 -22.76 -24.62
N GLY A 373 3.87 -22.04 -25.35
CA GLY A 373 3.00 -22.58 -26.39
C GLY A 373 1.52 -22.21 -26.18
N SER A 374 0.65 -22.87 -26.89
CA SER A 374 -0.79 -22.70 -26.79
C SER A 374 -1.43 -23.92 -26.13
N SER A 375 -2.36 -23.69 -25.19
CA SER A 375 -3.18 -24.74 -24.59
C SER A 375 -4.11 -25.38 -25.65
N ARG A 376 -4.73 -26.50 -25.30
CA ARG A 376 -5.73 -27.13 -26.19
C ARG A 376 -6.95 -26.22 -26.46
N ASP A 377 -7.23 -25.30 -25.53
CA ASP A 377 -8.31 -24.32 -25.63
C ASP A 377 -7.87 -23.02 -26.35
N GLY A 378 -6.68 -23.03 -26.97
CA GLY A 378 -6.17 -21.90 -27.76
C GLY A 378 -5.57 -20.76 -26.92
N ILE A 379 -5.35 -20.94 -25.63
CA ILE A 379 -4.75 -19.91 -24.75
C ILE A 379 -3.23 -19.93 -24.96
N SER A 380 -2.66 -18.83 -25.47
CA SER A 380 -1.22 -18.64 -25.58
C SER A 380 -0.60 -18.32 -24.23
N VAL A 381 0.41 -19.07 -23.81
CA VAL A 381 1.08 -18.92 -22.50
C VAL A 381 2.52 -18.48 -22.68
N SER A 382 2.88 -17.35 -22.08
CA SER A 382 4.23 -16.81 -22.06
C SER A 382 4.74 -16.58 -20.64
N VAL A 383 6.04 -16.70 -20.47
CA VAL A 383 6.75 -16.39 -19.23
C VAL A 383 7.72 -15.24 -19.46
N PHE A 384 7.69 -14.26 -18.59
CA PHE A 384 8.56 -13.09 -18.63
C PHE A 384 9.39 -13.00 -17.35
N GLY A 385 10.71 -12.81 -17.50
CA GLY A 385 11.58 -12.39 -16.43
C GLY A 385 11.86 -10.90 -16.58
N ILE A 386 11.65 -10.14 -15.51
CA ILE A 386 11.69 -8.68 -15.52
C ILE A 386 12.66 -8.19 -14.47
N ARG A 387 13.57 -7.31 -14.88
CA ARG A 387 14.52 -6.68 -13.98
C ARG A 387 13.83 -5.60 -13.15
N LEU A 388 14.02 -5.65 -11.84
CA LEU A 388 13.36 -4.73 -10.92
C LEU A 388 13.85 -3.27 -11.06
N ASP A 389 15.10 -3.07 -11.46
CA ASP A 389 15.69 -1.75 -11.74
C ASP A 389 15.28 -1.17 -13.12
N HIS A 390 14.83 -2.03 -14.05
CA HIS A 390 14.37 -1.68 -15.40
C HIS A 390 12.89 -2.03 -15.64
N LEU A 391 12.09 -2.06 -14.60
CA LEU A 391 10.72 -2.60 -14.57
C LEU A 391 9.83 -2.06 -15.70
N TYR A 392 9.86 -0.75 -15.94
CA TYR A 392 9.03 -0.12 -16.97
C TYR A 392 9.47 -0.52 -18.40
N ASP A 393 10.77 -0.49 -18.67
CA ASP A 393 11.31 -0.78 -19.98
C ASP A 393 11.11 -2.25 -20.36
N ASP A 394 11.29 -3.15 -19.40
CA ASP A 394 11.10 -4.59 -19.60
C ASP A 394 9.62 -4.94 -19.83
N LEU A 395 8.70 -4.32 -19.07
CA LEU A 395 7.24 -4.49 -19.31
C LEU A 395 6.81 -3.92 -20.65
N ARG A 396 7.40 -2.81 -21.10
CA ARG A 396 7.16 -2.26 -22.42
C ARG A 396 7.68 -3.20 -23.52
N ALA A 397 8.86 -3.81 -23.32
CA ALA A 397 9.40 -4.82 -24.23
C ALA A 397 8.51 -6.07 -24.29
N THR A 398 7.94 -6.50 -23.16
CA THR A 398 6.95 -7.57 -23.06
C THR A 398 5.76 -7.30 -23.97
N MET A 399 5.22 -6.10 -23.94
CA MET A 399 4.09 -5.68 -24.76
C MET A 399 4.42 -5.73 -26.26
N ILE A 400 5.60 -5.24 -26.65
CA ILE A 400 6.07 -5.27 -28.05
C ILE A 400 6.27 -6.72 -28.54
N ALA A 401 6.78 -7.61 -27.70
CA ALA A 401 6.96 -9.02 -28.03
C ALA A 401 5.63 -9.74 -28.30
N GLN A 402 4.52 -9.26 -27.78
CA GLN A 402 3.18 -9.84 -27.98
C GLN A 402 2.44 -9.28 -29.20
N LEU A 403 2.93 -8.22 -29.81
CA LEU A 403 2.39 -7.65 -31.05
C LEU A 403 3.02 -8.26 -32.30
N ARG A 404 4.04 -9.11 -32.13
CA ARG A 404 4.71 -9.87 -33.20
C ARG A 404 4.26 -11.32 -33.19
#